data_dbe3d8034ca95912726a470f62990105
#
_entry.id   dbe3d8034ca95912726a470f62990105
#
_cell.length_a   1.000
_cell.length_b   1.000
_cell.length_c   1.000
_cell.angle_alpha   90.00
_cell.angle_beta   90.00
_cell.angle_gamma   90.00
#
_symmetry.space_group_name_H-M   'P 1'
#
loop_
_entity.id
_entity.type
_entity.pdbx_description
1 polymer ?
#
loop_
_entity_poly.entity_id
_entity_poly.type
_entity_poly.pdbx_seq_one_letter_code
_entity_poly.pdbx_strand_id
1 'polypeptide(L)'
;MNYLKRERKFFYIAIAIIFVWVLPYFVLNEDAHMRVHDNLDSNLGWYEVMKDNGIAFSPLHTPVEQIMNGEFSRDTYYSEYYAMVFLFQFLPPVIAYGLCQAITHFVAFIGMYLLLKKYVMKEEHNKAYILTIGVALAFSLTPYWPSGMLSILGMPLALWSMLNIYKGERSWKDLAVLTLLPFFSTFVIGFFYFLAVMGLFWLYDFVRNKKSNWALFLAILYMTMVYLAIDYRLVASMIAPISDELTNRDVFYQSKLDFVQTLKLVGKNYVISHNQDRTIHQYIILPVTIIGLLFVLLKKQWRENKLYIGLHLLNIVLSTWYAFWFFEGWQPLKEKFGILTSFNFARFHYLRPMIIYVLFALTLKMLWKNRNIGRKLVYVLIIGQLLVLVPTNEQIMYKNQPSYKAYFATDQFTDIKKYIGKPLDQYRVVSIGIHPNIAQYNGLYTLDSYSNIYPLDYKLQFRKIIEPELDKNKALRTYYDDWGGRCYIFVDELGKNYQYSKRSNKEINHLQLNVEALKEMGGQYILSAVPINNAAETNLTFMKDFESKNSNWHIYLYKVM
;
A
#
# COMPACT_ATOMS: atom_id res chain seq x y z
N MET A 1 7.56 42.25 -7.71
CA MET A 1 6.92 41.72 -8.95
C MET A 1 7.75 40.62 -9.65
N ASN A 2 9.06 40.73 -9.76
CA ASN A 2 9.92 39.74 -10.44
C ASN A 2 9.96 38.32 -9.75
N TYR A 3 9.86 38.21 -8.43
CA TYR A 3 9.92 36.91 -7.75
C TYR A 3 8.65 36.06 -7.97
N LEU A 4 7.48 36.67 -8.00
CA LEU A 4 6.21 35.97 -8.25
C LEU A 4 6.16 35.34 -9.65
N LYS A 5 6.71 36.05 -10.66
CA LYS A 5 6.83 35.48 -12.01
C LYS A 5 7.77 34.28 -12.03
N ARG A 6 8.90 34.36 -11.31
CA ARG A 6 9.86 33.25 -11.21
C ARG A 6 9.30 32.08 -10.41
N GLU A 7 8.63 32.34 -9.28
CA GLU A 7 7.96 31.29 -8.49
C GLU A 7 6.95 30.53 -9.36
N ARG A 8 6.06 31.24 -10.07
CA ARG A 8 5.11 30.62 -11.00
C ARG A 8 5.77 29.76 -12.06
N LYS A 9 6.87 30.26 -12.65
CA LYS A 9 7.64 29.47 -13.64
C LYS A 9 8.12 28.14 -13.06
N PHE A 10 8.76 28.13 -11.89
CA PHE A 10 9.25 26.89 -11.26
C PHE A 10 8.12 26.00 -10.78
N PHE A 11 7.00 26.58 -10.33
CA PHE A 11 5.80 25.84 -9.98
C PHE A 11 5.24 25.08 -11.20
N TYR A 12 5.11 25.75 -12.36
CA TYR A 12 4.68 25.07 -13.59
C TYR A 12 5.68 24.04 -14.11
N ILE A 13 6.98 24.26 -13.92
CA ILE A 13 8.00 23.24 -14.22
C ILE A 13 7.78 21.99 -13.34
N ALA A 14 7.52 22.17 -12.07
CA ALA A 14 7.23 21.04 -11.18
C ALA A 14 5.96 20.28 -11.61
N ILE A 15 4.89 21.00 -11.97
CA ILE A 15 3.66 20.42 -12.55
C ILE A 15 3.96 19.62 -13.82
N ALA A 16 4.76 20.18 -14.72
CA ALA A 16 5.18 19.50 -15.97
C ALA A 16 5.99 18.22 -15.69
N ILE A 17 6.89 18.25 -14.69
CA ILE A 17 7.64 17.04 -14.27
C ILE A 17 6.69 15.97 -13.75
N ILE A 18 5.71 16.32 -12.91
CA ILE A 18 4.71 15.35 -12.42
C ILE A 18 3.88 14.80 -13.58
N PHE A 19 3.48 15.66 -14.53
CA PHE A 19 2.74 15.21 -15.70
C PHE A 19 3.55 14.19 -16.52
N VAL A 20 4.84 14.48 -16.80
CA VAL A 20 5.74 13.55 -17.49
C VAL A 20 5.93 12.25 -16.68
N TRP A 21 5.94 12.34 -15.34
CA TRP A 21 6.09 11.18 -14.46
C TRP A 21 4.95 10.17 -14.59
N VAL A 22 3.73 10.65 -14.76
CA VAL A 22 2.52 9.81 -14.86
C VAL A 22 2.09 9.52 -16.30
N LEU A 23 2.61 10.25 -17.27
CA LEU A 23 2.27 10.12 -18.69
C LEU A 23 2.37 8.69 -19.25
N PRO A 24 3.35 7.87 -18.84
CA PRO A 24 3.49 6.51 -19.36
C PRO A 24 2.24 5.64 -19.23
N TYR A 25 1.43 5.78 -18.18
CA TYR A 25 0.20 5.00 -18.03
C TYR A 25 -0.82 5.29 -19.16
N PHE A 26 -0.86 6.51 -19.65
CA PHE A 26 -1.78 6.94 -20.70
C PHE A 26 -1.24 6.65 -22.11
N VAL A 27 0.08 6.58 -22.27
CA VAL A 27 0.74 6.32 -23.58
C VAL A 27 0.95 4.83 -23.80
N LEU A 28 1.46 4.12 -22.80
CA LEU A 28 1.74 2.68 -22.90
C LEU A 28 0.49 1.84 -22.68
N ASN A 29 -0.51 2.37 -21.98
CA ASN A 29 -1.74 1.67 -21.64
C ASN A 29 -1.43 0.28 -21.03
N GLU A 30 -1.94 -0.81 -21.59
CA GLU A 30 -1.74 -2.16 -21.07
C GLU A 30 -0.28 -2.67 -21.13
N ASP A 31 0.58 -2.01 -21.88
CA ASP A 31 2.03 -2.28 -21.88
C ASP A 31 2.77 -1.57 -20.73
N ALA A 32 2.06 -0.78 -19.89
CA ALA A 32 2.66 -0.15 -18.73
C ALA A 32 3.09 -1.19 -17.69
N HIS A 33 4.25 -0.93 -17.08
CA HIS A 33 4.75 -1.72 -15.95
C HIS A 33 4.22 -1.14 -14.64
N MET A 34 3.80 -2.03 -13.76
CA MET A 34 3.22 -1.68 -12.46
C MET A 34 3.78 -2.56 -11.36
N ARG A 35 3.71 -2.10 -10.14
CA ARG A 35 4.02 -2.91 -8.97
C ARG A 35 3.14 -4.17 -8.96
N VAL A 36 3.74 -5.34 -8.74
CA VAL A 36 2.98 -6.58 -8.56
C VAL A 36 2.48 -6.70 -7.13
N HIS A 37 3.39 -6.69 -6.15
CA HIS A 37 3.07 -6.93 -4.74
C HIS A 37 2.10 -5.91 -4.14
N ASP A 38 0.99 -6.37 -3.55
CA ASP A 38 -0.12 -5.60 -3.00
C ASP A 38 -0.77 -4.64 -4.05
N ASN A 39 -0.73 -5.00 -5.32
CA ASN A 39 -1.30 -4.21 -6.40
C ASN A 39 -1.85 -5.13 -7.50
N LEU A 40 -1.01 -5.60 -8.46
CA LEU A 40 -1.47 -6.54 -9.48
C LEU A 40 -1.87 -7.90 -8.89
N ASP A 41 -1.19 -8.38 -7.85
CA ASP A 41 -1.47 -9.66 -7.20
C ASP A 41 -2.71 -9.66 -6.29
N SER A 42 -3.38 -8.51 -6.17
CA SER A 42 -4.52 -8.32 -5.27
C SER A 42 -5.49 -7.23 -5.76
N ASN A 43 -5.24 -5.98 -5.38
CA ASN A 43 -6.22 -4.88 -5.46
C ASN A 43 -6.78 -4.65 -6.86
N LEU A 44 -5.94 -4.64 -7.91
CA LEU A 44 -6.41 -4.36 -9.26
C LEU A 44 -7.35 -5.45 -9.78
N GLY A 45 -7.01 -6.72 -9.53
CA GLY A 45 -7.90 -7.82 -9.89
C GLY A 45 -9.21 -7.79 -9.12
N TRP A 46 -9.20 -7.41 -7.83
CA TRP A 46 -10.43 -7.28 -7.06
C TRP A 46 -11.37 -6.20 -7.62
N TYR A 47 -10.82 -5.09 -8.12
CA TYR A 47 -11.65 -4.04 -8.73
C TYR A 47 -12.35 -4.53 -10.01
N GLU A 48 -11.66 -5.31 -10.84
CA GLU A 48 -12.28 -5.92 -12.03
C GLU A 48 -13.30 -7.01 -11.63
N VAL A 49 -12.99 -7.85 -10.65
CA VAL A 49 -13.96 -8.84 -10.13
C VAL A 49 -15.24 -8.13 -9.66
N MET A 50 -15.14 -7.01 -8.94
CA MET A 50 -16.31 -6.25 -8.49
C MET A 50 -17.10 -5.67 -9.65
N LYS A 51 -16.42 -5.23 -10.71
CA LYS A 51 -17.02 -4.67 -11.93
C LYS A 51 -17.73 -5.76 -12.74
N ASP A 52 -17.01 -6.83 -13.05
CA ASP A 52 -17.52 -7.90 -13.90
C ASP A 52 -18.71 -8.66 -13.29
N ASN A 53 -18.74 -8.78 -11.97
CA ASN A 53 -19.86 -9.37 -11.25
C ASN A 53 -20.96 -8.35 -10.87
N GLY A 54 -20.79 -7.06 -11.21
CA GLY A 54 -21.78 -6.01 -10.90
C GLY A 54 -21.99 -5.76 -9.40
N ILE A 55 -21.03 -6.17 -8.55
CA ILE A 55 -21.19 -6.13 -7.08
C ILE A 55 -20.56 -4.90 -6.42
N ALA A 56 -20.03 -3.95 -7.19
CA ALA A 56 -19.39 -2.77 -6.61
C ALA A 56 -20.34 -1.99 -5.67
N PHE A 57 -21.61 -1.85 -6.08
CA PHE A 57 -22.67 -1.14 -5.35
C PHE A 57 -23.69 -2.09 -4.70
N SER A 58 -23.36 -3.36 -4.54
CA SER A 58 -24.26 -4.36 -3.95
C SER A 58 -24.58 -4.06 -2.47
N PRO A 59 -25.66 -4.62 -1.92
CA PRO A 59 -25.95 -4.56 -0.49
C PRO A 59 -24.80 -5.03 0.38
N LEU A 60 -24.86 -4.69 1.68
CA LEU A 60 -23.94 -5.25 2.68
C LEU A 60 -24.03 -6.78 2.69
N HIS A 61 -22.93 -7.43 3.01
CA HIS A 61 -22.81 -8.88 3.15
C HIS A 61 -23.04 -9.68 1.86
N THR A 62 -23.01 -9.03 0.69
CA THR A 62 -23.09 -9.74 -0.59
C THR A 62 -21.89 -10.67 -0.74
N PRO A 63 -22.10 -11.98 -0.98
CA PRO A 63 -21.00 -12.91 -1.22
C PRO A 63 -20.34 -12.63 -2.57
N VAL A 64 -19.04 -12.87 -2.67
CA VAL A 64 -18.27 -12.82 -3.91
C VAL A 64 -18.12 -14.26 -4.43
N GLU A 65 -19.15 -14.75 -5.13
CA GLU A 65 -19.29 -16.14 -5.55
C GLU A 65 -18.08 -16.68 -6.34
N GLN A 66 -17.40 -15.79 -7.06
CA GLN A 66 -16.23 -16.12 -7.89
C GLN A 66 -14.99 -16.49 -7.07
N ILE A 67 -14.92 -16.09 -5.79
CA ILE A 67 -13.73 -16.23 -4.95
C ILE A 67 -14.07 -17.07 -3.73
N MET A 68 -13.26 -18.12 -3.47
CA MET A 68 -13.35 -18.93 -2.26
C MET A 68 -14.77 -19.48 -2.01
N ASN A 69 -15.45 -19.94 -3.07
CA ASN A 69 -16.82 -20.46 -3.03
C ASN A 69 -17.88 -19.51 -2.46
N GLY A 70 -17.68 -18.20 -2.57
CA GLY A 70 -18.59 -17.21 -1.97
C GLY A 70 -18.40 -16.98 -0.47
N GLU A 71 -17.47 -17.67 0.17
CA GLU A 71 -17.11 -17.46 1.59
C GLU A 71 -16.40 -16.10 1.83
N PHE A 72 -16.36 -15.31 0.81
CA PHE A 72 -15.72 -14.01 0.80
C PHE A 72 -16.77 -12.91 0.57
N SER A 73 -16.89 -12.00 1.54
CA SER A 73 -17.86 -10.90 1.43
C SER A 73 -17.32 -9.73 0.64
N ARG A 74 -18.20 -9.07 -0.15
CA ARG A 74 -17.94 -7.78 -0.78
C ARG A 74 -17.44 -6.72 0.21
N ASP A 75 -17.84 -6.78 1.46
CA ASP A 75 -17.49 -5.80 2.50
C ASP A 75 -16.01 -5.88 2.90
N THR A 76 -15.31 -6.92 2.49
CA THR A 76 -13.87 -7.08 2.69
C THR A 76 -13.04 -6.15 1.78
N TYR A 77 -13.61 -5.69 0.67
CA TYR A 77 -13.00 -4.72 -0.23
C TYR A 77 -13.33 -3.29 0.20
N TYR A 78 -12.57 -2.32 -0.33
CA TYR A 78 -12.88 -0.90 -0.16
C TYR A 78 -14.30 -0.57 -0.63
N SER A 79 -14.91 0.43 0.01
CA SER A 79 -16.24 0.88 -0.40
C SER A 79 -16.23 1.50 -1.81
N GLU A 80 -17.37 1.55 -2.44
CA GLU A 80 -17.58 2.19 -3.75
C GLU A 80 -17.30 3.69 -3.76
N TYR A 81 -17.32 4.32 -2.58
CA TYR A 81 -16.97 5.74 -2.43
C TYR A 81 -15.45 6.00 -2.47
N TYR A 82 -14.64 4.96 -2.37
CA TYR A 82 -13.20 5.10 -2.53
C TYR A 82 -12.87 5.33 -4.01
N ALA A 83 -12.17 6.43 -4.31
CA ALA A 83 -11.98 6.93 -5.67
C ALA A 83 -11.42 5.88 -6.64
N MET A 84 -10.51 5.01 -6.17
CA MET A 84 -9.94 3.96 -7.01
C MET A 84 -11.00 2.93 -7.39
N VAL A 85 -11.81 2.45 -6.42
CA VAL A 85 -12.92 1.53 -6.69
C VAL A 85 -13.89 2.17 -7.67
N PHE A 86 -14.30 3.42 -7.41
CA PHE A 86 -15.24 4.15 -8.26
C PHE A 86 -14.73 4.29 -9.70
N LEU A 87 -13.50 4.73 -9.90
CA LEU A 87 -12.94 4.95 -11.24
C LEU A 87 -12.82 3.65 -12.04
N PHE A 88 -12.48 2.54 -11.39
CA PHE A 88 -12.40 1.23 -12.07
C PHE A 88 -13.75 0.71 -12.57
N GLN A 89 -14.89 1.18 -12.00
CA GLN A 89 -16.20 0.78 -12.52
C GLN A 89 -16.51 1.38 -13.90
N PHE A 90 -15.95 2.54 -14.20
CA PHE A 90 -16.34 3.32 -15.39
C PHE A 90 -15.24 3.48 -16.43
N LEU A 91 -13.99 3.23 -16.07
CA LEU A 91 -12.83 3.45 -16.93
C LEU A 91 -12.06 2.16 -17.20
N PRO A 92 -11.31 2.08 -18.30
CA PRO A 92 -10.33 1.01 -18.49
C PRO A 92 -9.32 0.97 -17.34
N PRO A 93 -8.92 -0.23 -16.85
CA PRO A 93 -8.14 -0.37 -15.62
C PRO A 93 -6.87 0.47 -15.55
N VAL A 94 -6.08 0.48 -16.62
CA VAL A 94 -4.81 1.23 -16.66
C VAL A 94 -5.04 2.75 -16.67
N ILE A 95 -6.10 3.20 -17.32
CA ILE A 95 -6.49 4.63 -17.32
C ILE A 95 -6.97 5.05 -15.92
N ALA A 96 -7.82 4.23 -15.28
CA ALA A 96 -8.25 4.47 -13.89
C ALA A 96 -7.05 4.53 -12.95
N TYR A 97 -6.12 3.58 -13.07
CA TYR A 97 -4.88 3.56 -12.31
C TYR A 97 -4.03 4.82 -12.56
N GLY A 98 -3.80 5.19 -13.82
CA GLY A 98 -3.04 6.37 -14.20
C GLY A 98 -3.63 7.66 -13.64
N LEU A 99 -4.96 7.80 -13.62
CA LEU A 99 -5.66 8.93 -13.00
C LEU A 99 -5.45 8.95 -11.48
N CYS A 100 -5.53 7.80 -10.81
CA CYS A 100 -5.26 7.71 -9.38
C CYS A 100 -3.81 8.11 -9.05
N GLN A 101 -2.84 7.69 -9.88
CA GLN A 101 -1.44 8.10 -9.77
C GLN A 101 -1.31 9.62 -9.95
N ALA A 102 -1.93 10.19 -11.00
CA ALA A 102 -1.90 11.62 -11.26
C ALA A 102 -2.46 12.42 -10.08
N ILE A 103 -3.66 12.09 -9.60
CA ILE A 103 -4.29 12.73 -8.45
C ILE A 103 -3.35 12.68 -7.23
N THR A 104 -2.77 11.51 -6.95
CA THR A 104 -1.90 11.32 -5.80
C THR A 104 -0.66 12.22 -5.86
N HIS A 105 0.06 12.22 -6.99
CA HIS A 105 1.27 13.03 -7.13
C HIS A 105 0.98 14.53 -7.12
N PHE A 106 -0.08 14.99 -7.83
CA PHE A 106 -0.44 16.42 -7.85
C PHE A 106 -0.90 16.92 -6.47
N VAL A 107 -1.76 16.17 -5.78
CA VAL A 107 -2.27 16.58 -4.45
C VAL A 107 -1.16 16.52 -3.40
N ALA A 108 -0.26 15.52 -3.46
CA ALA A 108 0.91 15.45 -2.60
C ALA A 108 1.83 16.66 -2.77
N PHE A 109 2.10 17.05 -4.03
CA PHE A 109 2.90 18.25 -4.35
C PHE A 109 2.24 19.52 -3.78
N ILE A 110 0.96 19.73 -4.06
CA ILE A 110 0.22 20.91 -3.59
C ILE A 110 0.19 20.95 -2.06
N GLY A 111 -0.12 19.82 -1.42
CA GLY A 111 -0.21 19.73 0.04
C GLY A 111 1.10 20.06 0.72
N MET A 112 2.20 19.45 0.29
CA MET A 112 3.53 19.74 0.85
C MET A 112 3.98 21.17 0.53
N TYR A 113 3.72 21.67 -0.68
CA TYR A 113 4.03 23.05 -1.04
C TYR A 113 3.30 24.07 -0.15
N LEU A 114 1.99 23.90 0.08
CA LEU A 114 1.20 24.78 0.94
C LEU A 114 1.66 24.73 2.39
N LEU A 115 1.92 23.53 2.92
CA LEU A 115 2.44 23.33 4.27
C LEU A 115 3.79 24.02 4.47
N LEU A 116 4.74 23.76 3.57
CA LEU A 116 6.07 24.35 3.64
C LEU A 116 6.02 25.87 3.48
N LYS A 117 5.28 26.38 2.51
CA LYS A 117 5.15 27.82 2.24
C LYS A 117 4.66 28.56 3.46
N LYS A 118 3.54 28.12 4.06
CA LYS A 118 2.85 28.87 5.11
C LYS A 118 3.44 28.63 6.51
N TYR A 119 3.85 27.41 6.83
CA TYR A 119 4.19 27.04 8.21
C TYR A 119 5.67 26.80 8.47
N VAL A 120 6.45 26.45 7.44
CA VAL A 120 7.88 26.15 7.58
C VAL A 120 8.75 27.33 7.11
N MET A 121 8.51 27.82 5.89
CA MET A 121 9.32 28.88 5.29
C MET A 121 8.83 30.28 5.66
N LYS A 122 7.52 30.46 5.80
CA LYS A 122 6.89 31.75 6.17
C LYS A 122 7.41 32.91 5.30
N GLU A 123 7.88 33.98 5.91
CA GLU A 123 8.41 35.18 5.23
C GLU A 123 9.64 34.89 4.34
N GLU A 124 10.43 33.85 4.67
CA GLU A 124 11.60 33.47 3.89
C GLU A 124 11.22 32.81 2.54
N HIS A 125 9.96 32.39 2.38
CA HIS A 125 9.49 31.76 1.15
C HIS A 125 9.76 32.63 -0.09
N ASN A 126 9.53 33.91 -0.02
CA ASN A 126 9.73 34.86 -1.14
C ASN A 126 11.17 34.87 -1.66
N LYS A 127 12.15 34.56 -0.83
CA LYS A 127 13.57 34.49 -1.16
C LYS A 127 14.03 33.06 -1.51
N ALA A 128 13.31 32.07 -1.04
CA ALA A 128 13.69 30.64 -1.11
C ALA A 128 12.58 29.73 -1.69
N TYR A 129 11.71 30.28 -2.58
CA TYR A 129 10.60 29.53 -3.20
C TYR A 129 11.05 28.24 -3.91
N ILE A 130 12.26 28.24 -4.48
CA ILE A 130 12.85 27.05 -5.13
C ILE A 130 13.01 25.90 -4.14
N LEU A 131 13.42 26.18 -2.90
CA LEU A 131 13.51 25.20 -1.84
C LEU A 131 12.13 24.59 -1.55
N THR A 132 11.10 25.45 -1.38
CA THR A 132 9.73 24.99 -1.12
C THR A 132 9.21 24.11 -2.25
N ILE A 133 9.38 24.56 -3.51
CA ILE A 133 8.93 23.83 -4.69
C ILE A 133 9.72 22.53 -4.86
N GLY A 134 11.05 22.58 -4.73
CA GLY A 134 11.91 21.41 -4.92
C GLY A 134 11.67 20.31 -3.89
N VAL A 135 11.50 20.67 -2.61
CA VAL A 135 11.17 19.68 -1.56
C VAL A 135 9.77 19.12 -1.75
N ALA A 136 8.78 19.95 -2.10
CA ALA A 136 7.43 19.50 -2.37
C ALA A 136 7.37 18.56 -3.59
N LEU A 137 8.11 18.86 -4.65
CA LEU A 137 8.24 17.99 -5.81
C LEU A 137 8.90 16.67 -5.43
N ALA A 138 10.03 16.71 -4.72
CA ALA A 138 10.71 15.49 -4.31
C ALA A 138 9.82 14.61 -3.40
N PHE A 139 9.04 15.22 -2.49
CA PHE A 139 8.05 14.50 -1.68
C PHE A 139 6.98 13.83 -2.54
N SER A 140 6.43 14.55 -3.51
CA SER A 140 5.37 14.02 -4.37
C SER A 140 5.81 12.86 -5.27
N LEU A 141 7.10 12.78 -5.63
CA LEU A 141 7.66 11.73 -6.48
C LEU A 141 8.15 10.50 -5.69
N THR A 142 7.97 10.46 -4.36
CA THR A 142 8.32 9.27 -3.57
C THR A 142 7.45 8.08 -3.96
N PRO A 143 8.02 6.86 -4.03
CA PRO A 143 7.23 5.67 -4.26
C PRO A 143 6.35 5.38 -3.04
N TYR A 144 5.09 5.13 -3.28
CA TYR A 144 4.09 4.82 -2.27
C TYR A 144 3.31 3.56 -2.68
N TRP A 145 2.48 3.07 -1.76
CA TRP A 145 1.57 1.98 -2.08
C TRP A 145 0.40 2.50 -2.93
N PRO A 146 0.26 2.07 -4.20
CA PRO A 146 -0.68 2.69 -5.14
C PRO A 146 -2.14 2.65 -4.67
N SER A 147 -2.59 1.50 -4.15
CA SER A 147 -3.97 1.37 -3.65
C SER A 147 -4.26 2.18 -2.38
N GLY A 148 -3.23 2.72 -1.73
CA GLY A 148 -3.38 3.65 -0.61
C GLY A 148 -3.58 5.10 -1.03
N MET A 149 -3.34 5.44 -2.29
CA MET A 149 -3.42 6.80 -2.84
C MET A 149 -2.86 7.87 -1.88
N LEU A 150 -3.71 8.74 -1.35
CA LEU A 150 -3.35 9.85 -0.47
C LEU A 150 -3.27 9.48 1.03
N SER A 151 -3.36 8.20 1.40
CA SER A 151 -3.33 7.78 2.81
C SER A 151 -2.06 8.21 3.57
N ILE A 152 -0.95 8.40 2.84
CA ILE A 152 0.32 8.89 3.38
C ILE A 152 0.64 10.26 2.79
N LEU A 153 0.63 10.36 1.45
CA LEU A 153 1.04 11.57 0.75
C LEU A 153 0.04 12.73 0.87
N GLY A 154 -1.19 12.48 1.32
CA GLY A 154 -2.20 13.50 1.61
C GLY A 154 -2.06 14.17 2.98
N MET A 155 -1.28 13.59 3.90
CA MET A 155 -1.15 14.11 5.26
C MET A 155 -0.63 15.55 5.34
N PRO A 156 0.31 16.03 4.50
CA PRO A 156 0.72 17.43 4.50
C PRO A 156 -0.42 18.40 4.18
N LEU A 157 -1.35 18.02 3.28
CA LEU A 157 -2.51 18.83 2.93
C LEU A 157 -3.51 18.89 4.09
N ALA A 158 -3.77 17.75 4.74
CA ALA A 158 -4.62 17.68 5.93
C ALA A 158 -4.03 18.52 7.08
N LEU A 159 -2.72 18.39 7.33
CA LEU A 159 -2.03 19.18 8.36
C LEU A 159 -2.10 20.68 8.07
N TRP A 160 -1.88 21.09 6.82
CA TRP A 160 -2.02 22.49 6.39
C TRP A 160 -3.42 23.01 6.71
N SER A 161 -4.47 22.29 6.36
CA SER A 161 -5.85 22.67 6.61
C SER A 161 -6.17 22.74 8.11
N MET A 162 -5.80 21.72 8.88
CA MET A 162 -6.02 21.70 10.34
C MET A 162 -5.26 22.81 11.08
N LEU A 163 -4.04 23.16 10.63
CA LEU A 163 -3.29 24.29 11.18
C LEU A 163 -3.93 25.65 10.83
N ASN A 164 -4.58 25.79 9.66
CA ASN A 164 -5.36 26.99 9.34
C ASN A 164 -6.54 27.14 10.32
N ILE A 165 -7.28 26.06 10.52
CA ILE A 165 -8.43 26.04 11.44
C ILE A 165 -7.98 26.33 12.88
N TYR A 166 -6.89 25.69 13.32
CA TYR A 166 -6.30 25.91 14.65
C TYR A 166 -5.97 27.39 14.91
N LYS A 167 -5.45 28.09 13.88
CA LYS A 167 -5.09 29.52 13.97
C LYS A 167 -6.27 30.49 13.77
N GLY A 168 -7.46 29.98 13.51
CA GLY A 168 -8.61 30.82 13.20
C GLY A 168 -8.62 31.39 11.76
N GLU A 169 -7.72 30.96 10.89
CA GLU A 169 -7.59 31.37 9.49
C GLU A 169 -8.37 30.45 8.55
N ARG A 170 -9.48 29.87 9.03
CA ARG A 170 -10.32 28.90 8.30
C ARG A 170 -10.94 29.51 7.05
N SER A 171 -11.03 28.70 6.00
CA SER A 171 -11.67 29.03 4.74
C SER A 171 -12.49 27.84 4.21
N TRP A 172 -13.32 28.06 3.19
CA TRP A 172 -14.03 26.97 2.51
C TRP A 172 -13.09 25.90 1.94
N LYS A 173 -11.84 26.27 1.60
CA LYS A 173 -10.82 25.35 1.09
C LYS A 173 -10.43 24.31 2.15
N ASP A 174 -10.35 24.72 3.41
CA ASP A 174 -10.03 23.82 4.52
C ASP A 174 -11.14 22.78 4.70
N LEU A 175 -12.41 23.21 4.63
CA LEU A 175 -13.55 22.30 4.67
C LEU A 175 -13.54 21.35 3.45
N ALA A 176 -13.27 21.86 2.25
CA ALA A 176 -13.16 21.05 1.06
C ALA A 176 -12.06 19.97 1.19
N VAL A 177 -10.90 20.30 1.77
CA VAL A 177 -9.84 19.33 2.04
C VAL A 177 -10.32 18.26 3.00
N LEU A 178 -10.93 18.63 4.13
CA LEU A 178 -11.41 17.67 5.13
C LEU A 178 -12.54 16.76 4.59
N THR A 179 -13.31 17.23 3.61
CA THR A 179 -14.40 16.46 2.98
C THR A 179 -13.89 15.56 1.86
N LEU A 180 -13.04 16.09 0.96
CA LEU A 180 -12.68 15.38 -0.28
C LEU A 180 -11.51 14.41 -0.10
N LEU A 181 -10.55 14.72 0.79
CA LEU A 181 -9.38 13.88 1.00
C LEU A 181 -9.73 12.45 1.44
N PRO A 182 -10.76 12.21 2.28
CA PRO A 182 -11.20 10.87 2.63
C PRO A 182 -11.59 9.96 1.45
N PHE A 183 -12.14 10.50 0.35
CA PHE A 183 -12.46 9.71 -0.85
C PHE A 183 -11.21 9.17 -1.58
N PHE A 184 -10.05 9.76 -1.34
CA PHE A 184 -8.77 9.42 -1.97
C PHE A 184 -7.76 8.82 -0.99
N SER A 185 -8.18 8.44 0.20
CA SER A 185 -7.31 7.92 1.25
C SER A 185 -8.08 6.99 2.19
N THR A 186 -7.38 6.09 2.87
CA THR A 186 -8.01 5.12 3.74
C THR A 186 -7.85 5.49 5.21
N PHE A 187 -8.92 5.35 5.98
CA PHE A 187 -8.91 5.61 7.41
C PHE A 187 -7.95 4.68 8.15
N VAL A 188 -8.15 3.38 7.99
CA VAL A 188 -7.44 2.33 8.74
C VAL A 188 -5.95 2.26 8.44
N ILE A 189 -5.52 2.65 7.23
CA ILE A 189 -4.11 2.57 6.85
C ILE A 189 -3.33 3.76 7.39
N GLY A 190 -3.82 4.99 7.21
CA GLY A 190 -3.03 6.19 7.51
C GLY A 190 -3.73 7.20 8.38
N PHE A 191 -4.97 7.55 8.06
CA PHE A 191 -5.60 8.73 8.63
C PHE A 191 -6.11 8.55 10.05
N PHE A 192 -6.41 7.34 10.51
CA PHE A 192 -6.65 7.08 11.93
C PHE A 192 -5.47 7.56 12.78
N TYR A 193 -4.25 7.21 12.40
CA TYR A 193 -3.04 7.57 13.14
C TYR A 193 -2.74 9.06 13.06
N PHE A 194 -2.99 9.68 11.91
CA PHE A 194 -2.87 11.12 11.75
C PHE A 194 -3.87 11.87 12.64
N LEU A 195 -5.14 11.49 12.61
CA LEU A 195 -6.20 12.11 13.42
C LEU A 195 -5.99 11.87 14.91
N ALA A 196 -5.50 10.69 15.31
CA ALA A 196 -5.12 10.40 16.68
C ALA A 196 -4.02 11.35 17.18
N VAL A 197 -2.97 11.59 16.35
CA VAL A 197 -1.91 12.56 16.71
C VAL A 197 -2.45 14.00 16.75
N MET A 198 -3.36 14.37 15.86
CA MET A 198 -4.03 15.68 15.92
C MET A 198 -4.91 15.82 17.19
N GLY A 199 -5.58 14.75 17.61
CA GLY A 199 -6.31 14.68 18.87
C GLY A 199 -5.39 14.84 20.10
N LEU A 200 -4.24 14.16 20.10
CA LEU A 200 -3.22 14.34 21.15
C LEU A 200 -2.65 15.77 21.16
N PHE A 201 -2.46 16.37 19.99
CA PHE A 201 -2.05 17.77 19.88
C PHE A 201 -3.11 18.71 20.46
N TRP A 202 -4.39 18.51 20.16
CA TRP A 202 -5.49 19.28 20.73
C TRP A 202 -5.56 19.13 22.25
N LEU A 203 -5.40 17.90 22.77
CA LEU A 203 -5.39 17.64 24.22
C LEU A 203 -4.20 18.31 24.90
N TYR A 204 -3.01 18.23 24.32
CA TYR A 204 -1.82 18.92 24.82
C TYR A 204 -2.03 20.45 24.88
N ASP A 205 -2.59 21.04 23.83
CA ASP A 205 -2.89 22.47 23.75
C ASP A 205 -3.90 22.88 24.84
N PHE A 206 -4.97 22.09 25.02
CA PHE A 206 -5.96 22.28 26.06
C PHE A 206 -5.35 22.25 27.46
N VAL A 207 -4.54 21.25 27.78
CA VAL A 207 -3.91 21.12 29.11
C VAL A 207 -2.95 22.28 29.38
N ARG A 208 -2.18 22.68 28.37
CA ARG A 208 -1.19 23.74 28.48
C ARG A 208 -1.81 25.13 28.60
N ASN A 209 -2.75 25.45 27.74
CA ASN A 209 -3.32 26.79 27.59
C ASN A 209 -4.60 26.98 28.40
N LYS A 210 -5.15 25.92 29.00
CA LYS A 210 -6.41 25.92 29.76
C LYS A 210 -7.62 26.45 28.95
N LYS A 211 -7.50 26.49 27.61
CA LYS A 211 -8.54 26.91 26.68
C LYS A 211 -8.67 25.87 25.58
N SER A 212 -9.89 25.42 25.32
CA SER A 212 -10.16 24.45 24.26
C SER A 212 -10.25 25.15 22.91
N ASN A 213 -9.47 24.65 21.93
CA ASN A 213 -9.66 25.01 20.53
C ASN A 213 -10.75 24.13 19.92
N TRP A 214 -12.02 24.51 20.15
CA TRP A 214 -13.17 23.79 19.67
C TRP A 214 -13.21 23.66 18.13
N ALA A 215 -12.68 24.66 17.40
CA ALA A 215 -12.63 24.62 15.96
C ALA A 215 -11.75 23.44 15.45
N LEU A 216 -10.58 23.24 16.07
CA LEU A 216 -9.72 22.09 15.74
C LEU A 216 -10.38 20.77 16.14
N PHE A 217 -10.98 20.70 17.34
CA PHE A 217 -11.69 19.50 17.79
C PHE A 217 -12.80 19.08 16.82
N LEU A 218 -13.65 20.05 16.43
CA LEU A 218 -14.73 19.80 15.47
C LEU A 218 -14.21 19.43 14.09
N ALA A 219 -13.08 19.97 13.65
CA ALA A 219 -12.44 19.58 12.39
C ALA A 219 -11.95 18.11 12.42
N ILE A 220 -11.34 17.68 13.53
CA ILE A 220 -10.92 16.28 13.73
C ILE A 220 -12.15 15.37 13.72
N LEU A 221 -13.18 15.73 14.51
CA LEU A 221 -14.42 14.94 14.57
C LEU A 221 -15.11 14.87 13.21
N TYR A 222 -15.24 16.01 12.52
CA TYR A 222 -15.84 16.07 11.18
C TYR A 222 -15.12 15.14 10.19
N MET A 223 -13.79 15.26 10.08
CA MET A 223 -13.02 14.41 9.16
C MET A 223 -13.13 12.92 9.52
N THR A 224 -13.16 12.60 10.83
CA THR A 224 -13.39 11.23 11.31
C THR A 224 -14.75 10.72 10.86
N MET A 225 -15.82 11.52 11.02
CA MET A 225 -17.17 11.12 10.60
C MET A 225 -17.27 10.92 9.08
N VAL A 226 -16.60 11.76 8.29
CA VAL A 226 -16.53 11.57 6.83
C VAL A 226 -15.84 10.26 6.48
N TYR A 227 -14.73 9.91 7.15
CA TYR A 227 -14.08 8.60 6.97
C TYR A 227 -15.00 7.44 7.33
N LEU A 228 -15.66 7.49 8.47
CA LEU A 228 -16.58 6.43 8.88
C LEU A 228 -17.75 6.27 7.89
N ALA A 229 -18.23 7.38 7.32
CA ALA A 229 -19.27 7.35 6.30
C ALA A 229 -18.80 6.76 4.97
N ILE A 230 -17.53 7.01 4.57
CA ILE A 230 -16.93 6.43 3.35
C ILE A 230 -16.62 4.96 3.55
N ASP A 231 -16.02 4.60 4.68
CA ASP A 231 -15.65 3.22 5.03
C ASP A 231 -16.83 2.46 5.69
N TYR A 232 -18.09 2.83 5.40
CA TYR A 232 -19.28 2.30 6.07
C TYR A 232 -19.39 0.78 6.01
N ARG A 233 -18.91 0.12 4.94
CA ARG A 233 -18.86 -1.33 4.81
C ARG A 233 -17.99 -1.96 5.88
N LEU A 234 -16.79 -1.40 6.10
CA LEU A 234 -15.90 -1.85 7.17
C LEU A 234 -16.52 -1.61 8.55
N VAL A 235 -17.16 -0.45 8.75
CA VAL A 235 -17.84 -0.13 10.01
C VAL A 235 -18.99 -1.11 10.26
N ALA A 236 -19.78 -1.40 9.21
CA ALA A 236 -20.88 -2.37 9.30
C ALA A 236 -20.37 -3.78 9.63
N SER A 237 -19.30 -4.24 8.98
CA SER A 237 -18.71 -5.56 9.26
C SER A 237 -18.15 -5.69 10.68
N MET A 238 -17.78 -4.58 11.32
CA MET A 238 -17.31 -4.57 12.73
C MET A 238 -18.45 -4.54 13.75
N ILE A 239 -19.58 -3.87 13.41
CA ILE A 239 -20.73 -3.70 14.32
C ILE A 239 -21.73 -4.86 14.19
N ALA A 240 -21.93 -5.31 12.97
CA ALA A 240 -22.85 -6.40 12.62
C ALA A 240 -22.12 -7.39 11.70
N PRO A 241 -21.23 -8.23 12.25
CA PRO A 241 -20.55 -9.26 11.45
C PRO A 241 -21.57 -10.25 10.87
N ILE A 242 -21.23 -10.86 9.73
CA ILE A 242 -22.11 -11.85 9.04
C ILE A 242 -22.35 -13.07 9.93
N SER A 243 -21.32 -13.48 10.66
CA SER A 243 -21.35 -14.62 11.60
C SER A 243 -20.46 -14.32 12.80
N ASP A 244 -20.68 -15.02 13.90
CA ASP A 244 -19.81 -15.02 15.07
C ASP A 244 -18.55 -15.91 14.85
N GLU A 245 -18.33 -16.39 13.64
CA GLU A 245 -17.21 -17.26 13.30
C GLU A 245 -15.89 -16.51 13.31
N LEU A 246 -14.86 -17.20 13.75
CA LEU A 246 -13.49 -16.69 13.74
C LEU A 246 -13.01 -16.48 12.30
N THR A 247 -12.22 -15.46 12.12
CA THR A 247 -11.51 -15.16 10.87
C THR A 247 -10.05 -15.56 10.94
N ASN A 248 -9.38 -15.64 9.80
CA ASN A 248 -7.93 -15.85 9.76
C ASN A 248 -7.15 -14.77 10.53
N ARG A 249 -7.77 -13.62 10.82
CA ARG A 249 -7.16 -12.53 11.61
C ARG A 249 -7.10 -12.81 13.09
N ASP A 250 -8.07 -13.56 13.61
CA ASP A 250 -8.16 -13.84 15.04
C ASP A 250 -7.03 -14.77 15.52
N VAL A 251 -6.43 -15.53 14.60
CA VAL A 251 -5.27 -16.40 14.85
C VAL A 251 -3.95 -15.82 14.31
N PHE A 252 -3.96 -14.57 13.87
CA PHE A 252 -2.79 -13.91 13.28
C PHE A 252 -1.93 -13.17 14.31
N TYR A 253 -0.84 -13.77 14.74
CA TYR A 253 0.09 -13.16 15.69
C TYR A 253 1.23 -12.42 14.98
N GLN A 254 1.24 -11.09 15.09
CA GLN A 254 2.26 -10.24 14.46
C GLN A 254 3.57 -10.15 15.27
N SER A 255 3.52 -10.33 16.60
CA SER A 255 4.65 -10.10 17.51
C SER A 255 5.49 -11.37 17.69
N LYS A 256 6.54 -11.49 16.87
CA LYS A 256 7.41 -12.68 16.82
C LYS A 256 8.90 -12.36 16.82
N LEU A 257 9.25 -11.08 16.93
CA LEU A 257 10.66 -10.68 16.90
C LEU A 257 11.24 -10.70 18.31
N ASP A 258 12.40 -11.32 18.45
CA ASP A 258 13.22 -11.16 19.64
C ASP A 258 13.76 -9.73 19.77
N PHE A 259 14.40 -9.43 20.89
CA PHE A 259 14.93 -8.08 21.16
C PHE A 259 15.96 -7.63 20.11
N VAL A 260 16.86 -8.51 19.68
CA VAL A 260 17.92 -8.18 18.72
C VAL A 260 17.34 -7.94 17.32
N GLN A 261 16.40 -8.78 16.91
CA GLN A 261 15.67 -8.60 15.66
C GLN A 261 14.87 -7.30 15.66
N THR A 262 14.24 -6.96 16.80
CA THR A 262 13.53 -5.70 16.98
C THR A 262 14.45 -4.51 16.81
N LEU A 263 15.65 -4.50 17.44
CA LEU A 263 16.63 -3.41 17.25
C LEU A 263 17.13 -3.31 15.80
N LYS A 264 17.36 -4.43 15.12
CA LYS A 264 17.71 -4.44 13.69
C LYS A 264 16.58 -3.82 12.85
N LEU A 265 15.33 -4.12 13.19
CA LEU A 265 14.16 -3.55 12.49
C LEU A 265 14.01 -2.05 12.75
N VAL A 266 14.33 -1.55 13.97
CA VAL A 266 14.40 -0.09 14.25
C VAL A 266 15.37 0.58 13.29
N GLY A 267 16.61 0.07 13.20
CA GLY A 267 17.63 0.62 12.31
C GLY A 267 17.22 0.55 10.84
N LYS A 268 16.71 -0.59 10.40
CA LYS A 268 16.21 -0.76 9.02
C LYS A 268 15.09 0.22 8.69
N ASN A 269 14.08 0.34 9.56
CA ASN A 269 12.98 1.26 9.33
C ASN A 269 13.43 2.72 9.37
N TYR A 270 14.34 3.09 10.29
CA TYR A 270 14.87 4.46 10.38
C TYR A 270 15.62 4.87 9.12
N VAL A 271 16.43 3.98 8.54
CA VAL A 271 17.29 4.28 7.37
C VAL A 271 16.56 4.09 6.04
N ILE A 272 15.76 3.03 5.87
CA ILE A 272 15.19 2.63 4.57
C ILE A 272 13.68 2.88 4.48
N SER A 273 12.98 3.00 5.62
CA SER A 273 11.51 2.99 5.73
C SER A 273 10.87 1.63 5.43
N HIS A 274 9.55 1.56 5.38
CA HIS A 274 8.78 0.37 5.05
C HIS A 274 8.47 0.33 3.54
N ASN A 275 8.06 -0.84 3.03
CA ASN A 275 7.76 -1.02 1.59
C ASN A 275 6.64 -0.13 1.06
N GLN A 276 5.69 0.26 1.92
CA GLN A 276 4.53 1.06 1.55
C GLN A 276 4.75 2.57 1.68
N ASP A 277 5.80 3.01 2.39
CA ASP A 277 6.12 4.42 2.65
C ASP A 277 7.59 4.77 2.33
N ARG A 278 8.15 4.18 1.29
CA ARG A 278 9.56 4.39 0.91
C ARG A 278 9.81 5.85 0.56
N THR A 279 10.57 6.53 1.39
CA THR A 279 10.88 7.96 1.24
C THR A 279 12.14 8.25 0.42
N ILE A 280 12.93 7.22 0.13
CA ILE A 280 14.24 7.33 -0.58
C ILE A 280 15.15 8.39 0.06
N HIS A 281 15.07 8.51 1.37
CA HIS A 281 15.77 9.53 2.14
C HIS A 281 17.21 9.13 2.52
N GLN A 282 17.54 7.84 2.46
CA GLN A 282 18.80 7.28 2.92
C GLN A 282 20.02 7.83 2.18
N TYR A 283 19.87 8.27 0.94
CA TYR A 283 21.01 8.69 0.11
C TYR A 283 21.41 10.16 0.33
N ILE A 284 20.47 11.07 0.49
CA ILE A 284 20.71 12.51 0.57
C ILE A 284 20.07 13.12 1.82
N ILE A 285 18.78 12.91 2.03
CA ILE A 285 18.05 13.59 3.10
C ILE A 285 18.60 13.19 4.47
N LEU A 286 18.77 11.90 4.73
CA LEU A 286 19.20 11.40 6.03
C LEU A 286 20.61 11.90 6.40
N PRO A 287 21.66 11.75 5.56
CA PRO A 287 22.98 12.28 5.88
C PRO A 287 22.98 13.80 6.13
N VAL A 288 22.28 14.54 5.28
CA VAL A 288 22.25 16.01 5.36
C VAL A 288 21.50 16.48 6.62
N THR A 289 20.40 15.84 6.97
CA THR A 289 19.64 16.18 8.19
C THR A 289 20.38 15.78 9.47
N ILE A 290 21.13 14.68 9.47
CA ILE A 290 22.02 14.30 10.60
C ILE A 290 23.15 15.30 10.75
N ILE A 291 23.82 15.70 9.67
CA ILE A 291 24.88 16.73 9.70
C ILE A 291 24.30 18.05 10.22
N GLY A 292 23.10 18.43 9.76
CA GLY A 292 22.39 19.61 10.27
C GLY A 292 22.08 19.54 11.76
N LEU A 293 21.66 18.36 12.26
CA LEU A 293 21.42 18.13 13.69
C LEU A 293 22.70 18.26 14.50
N LEU A 294 23.78 17.63 14.06
CA LEU A 294 25.09 17.73 14.71
C LEU A 294 25.57 19.19 14.74
N PHE A 295 25.42 19.95 13.64
CA PHE A 295 25.75 21.37 13.62
C PHE A 295 24.95 22.19 14.65
N VAL A 296 23.63 21.98 14.74
CA VAL A 296 22.76 22.66 15.72
C VAL A 296 23.20 22.35 17.16
N LEU A 297 23.54 21.09 17.44
CA LEU A 297 23.97 20.65 18.78
C LEU A 297 25.35 21.21 19.14
N LEU A 298 26.34 21.10 18.24
CA LEU A 298 27.70 21.58 18.45
C LEU A 298 27.76 23.12 18.61
N LYS A 299 26.93 23.85 17.86
CA LYS A 299 26.80 25.31 17.99
C LYS A 299 25.91 25.75 19.14
N LYS A 300 25.37 24.80 19.93
CA LYS A 300 24.45 25.06 21.06
C LYS A 300 23.21 25.86 20.67
N GLN A 301 22.76 25.75 19.40
CA GLN A 301 21.58 26.45 18.85
C GLN A 301 20.27 25.68 19.07
N TRP A 302 20.24 24.75 20.01
CA TRP A 302 19.09 23.88 20.26
C TRP A 302 17.83 24.64 20.74
N ARG A 303 18.01 25.76 21.46
CA ARG A 303 16.88 26.58 21.91
C ARG A 303 16.15 27.28 20.76
N GLU A 304 16.88 27.69 19.72
CA GLU A 304 16.35 28.36 18.53
C GLU A 304 15.74 27.36 17.53
N ASN A 305 16.20 26.10 17.55
CA ASN A 305 15.82 25.05 16.63
C ASN A 305 14.99 23.93 17.30
N LYS A 306 14.13 24.27 18.30
CA LYS A 306 13.34 23.29 19.05
C LYS A 306 12.47 22.40 18.16
N LEU A 307 11.81 22.99 17.15
CA LEU A 307 10.99 22.22 16.19
C LEU A 307 11.84 21.19 15.43
N TYR A 308 13.02 21.59 14.96
CA TYR A 308 13.92 20.70 14.22
C TYR A 308 14.35 19.51 15.06
N ILE A 309 14.78 19.74 16.30
CA ILE A 309 15.17 18.68 17.23
C ILE A 309 13.96 17.81 17.59
N GLY A 310 12.82 18.43 17.87
CA GLY A 310 11.58 17.70 18.19
C GLY A 310 11.14 16.77 17.06
N LEU A 311 11.26 17.20 15.80
CA LEU A 311 10.95 16.36 14.64
C LEU A 311 11.95 15.20 14.45
N HIS A 312 13.24 15.41 14.75
CA HIS A 312 14.21 14.30 14.77
C HIS A 312 13.86 13.26 15.86
N LEU A 313 13.55 13.70 17.07
CA LEU A 313 13.12 12.82 18.15
C LEU A 313 11.84 12.07 17.77
N LEU A 314 10.85 12.75 17.22
CA LEU A 314 9.61 12.14 16.79
C LEU A 314 9.85 11.08 15.70
N ASN A 315 10.73 11.36 14.73
CA ASN A 315 11.10 10.39 13.69
C ASN A 315 11.76 9.12 14.28
N ILE A 316 12.63 9.28 15.29
CA ILE A 316 13.25 8.15 16.01
C ILE A 316 12.18 7.36 16.77
N VAL A 317 11.32 8.06 17.54
CA VAL A 317 10.24 7.43 18.33
C VAL A 317 9.30 6.63 17.43
N LEU A 318 8.87 7.18 16.29
CA LEU A 318 7.98 6.49 15.36
C LEU A 318 8.65 5.26 14.72
N SER A 319 9.94 5.32 14.41
CA SER A 319 10.69 4.17 13.90
C SER A 319 10.88 3.08 14.95
N THR A 320 11.16 3.49 16.20
CA THR A 320 11.28 2.58 17.34
C THR A 320 9.94 1.92 17.63
N TRP A 321 8.85 2.71 17.69
CA TRP A 321 7.50 2.20 17.91
C TRP A 321 7.08 1.18 16.84
N TYR A 322 7.37 1.46 15.56
CA TYR A 322 7.12 0.53 14.46
C TYR A 322 7.73 -0.85 14.73
N ALA A 323 9.02 -0.91 15.05
CA ALA A 323 9.69 -2.17 15.28
C ALA A 323 9.27 -2.83 16.60
N PHE A 324 9.08 -2.03 17.64
CA PHE A 324 8.68 -2.50 18.96
C PHE A 324 7.29 -3.16 18.93
N TRP A 325 6.39 -2.74 18.03
CA TRP A 325 5.07 -3.38 17.86
C TRP A 325 5.17 -4.86 17.49
N PHE A 326 6.26 -5.29 16.85
CA PHE A 326 6.52 -6.68 16.44
C PHE A 326 7.35 -7.48 17.46
N PHE A 327 7.72 -6.87 18.59
CA PHE A 327 8.46 -7.53 19.67
C PHE A 327 7.59 -8.59 20.34
N GLU A 328 8.16 -9.78 20.58
CA GLU A 328 7.45 -10.92 21.17
C GLU A 328 6.83 -10.65 22.54
N GLY A 329 7.40 -9.74 23.33
CA GLY A 329 6.86 -9.34 24.64
C GLY A 329 5.46 -8.74 24.61
N TRP A 330 4.90 -8.43 23.42
CA TRP A 330 3.50 -8.01 23.27
C TRP A 330 2.52 -9.17 23.26
N GLN A 331 2.95 -10.42 23.07
CA GLN A 331 2.05 -11.58 22.92
C GLN A 331 1.04 -11.68 24.07
N PRO A 332 1.41 -11.62 25.37
CA PRO A 332 0.43 -11.77 26.46
C PRO A 332 -0.66 -10.69 26.46
N LEU A 333 -0.29 -9.47 26.02
CA LEU A 333 -1.26 -8.38 25.91
C LEU A 333 -2.17 -8.53 24.70
N LYS A 334 -1.64 -9.01 23.57
CA LYS A 334 -2.41 -9.26 22.34
C LYS A 334 -3.39 -10.42 22.51
N GLU A 335 -3.01 -11.46 23.22
CA GLU A 335 -3.90 -12.57 23.58
C GLU A 335 -5.05 -12.11 24.48
N LYS A 336 -4.76 -11.19 25.40
CA LYS A 336 -5.78 -10.69 26.34
C LYS A 336 -6.73 -9.65 25.69
N PHE A 337 -6.24 -8.86 24.74
CA PHE A 337 -6.97 -7.75 24.14
C PHE A 337 -7.02 -7.89 22.62
N GLY A 338 -8.10 -8.48 22.08
CA GLY A 338 -8.29 -8.74 20.64
C GLY A 338 -8.12 -7.52 19.74
N ILE A 339 -8.43 -6.30 20.23
CA ILE A 339 -8.19 -5.06 19.48
C ILE A 339 -6.70 -4.86 19.09
N LEU A 340 -5.77 -5.39 19.88
CA LEU A 340 -4.34 -5.31 19.61
C LEU A 340 -3.86 -6.31 18.54
N THR A 341 -4.66 -7.35 18.26
CA THR A 341 -4.42 -8.26 17.13
C THR A 341 -5.08 -7.76 15.86
N SER A 342 -6.32 -7.29 15.96
CA SER A 342 -7.11 -6.82 14.81
C SER A 342 -6.58 -5.49 14.26
N PHE A 343 -6.04 -4.61 15.12
CA PHE A 343 -5.59 -3.27 14.75
C PHE A 343 -4.06 -3.13 14.79
N ASN A 344 -3.45 -2.76 13.67
CA ASN A 344 -1.99 -2.66 13.57
C ASN A 344 -1.47 -1.26 13.96
N PHE A 345 -1.18 -1.06 15.25
CA PHE A 345 -0.65 0.21 15.76
C PHE A 345 0.80 0.52 15.32
N ALA A 346 1.52 -0.39 14.67
CA ALA A 346 2.79 -0.07 14.02
C ALA A 346 2.65 1.08 13.00
N ARG A 347 1.46 1.25 12.42
CA ARG A 347 1.18 2.20 11.33
C ARG A 347 1.35 3.68 11.68
N PHE A 348 1.59 4.05 12.94
CA PHE A 348 2.05 5.39 13.28
C PHE A 348 3.30 5.82 12.50
N HIS A 349 4.11 4.87 12.02
CA HIS A 349 5.28 5.17 11.19
C HIS A 349 4.93 5.86 9.85
N TYR A 350 3.69 5.76 9.37
CA TYR A 350 3.23 6.44 8.15
C TYR A 350 3.22 7.98 8.25
N LEU A 351 3.38 8.53 9.44
CA LEU A 351 3.63 9.97 9.63
C LEU A 351 5.05 10.40 9.24
N ARG A 352 6.01 9.45 9.20
CA ARG A 352 7.43 9.71 8.98
C ARG A 352 7.75 10.36 7.63
N PRO A 353 7.14 9.97 6.48
CA PRO A 353 7.45 10.60 5.20
C PRO A 353 7.28 12.12 5.24
N MET A 354 6.19 12.63 5.79
CA MET A 354 5.97 14.05 5.97
C MET A 354 7.05 14.68 6.86
N ILE A 355 7.36 14.06 8.00
CA ILE A 355 8.36 14.55 8.96
C ILE A 355 9.75 14.62 8.33
N ILE A 356 10.16 13.59 7.60
CA ILE A 356 11.47 13.48 6.94
C ILE A 356 11.65 14.62 5.92
N TYR A 357 10.64 14.88 5.09
CA TYR A 357 10.71 15.95 4.09
C TYR A 357 10.60 17.35 4.70
N VAL A 358 9.89 17.52 5.81
CA VAL A 358 9.90 18.77 6.59
C VAL A 358 11.27 18.99 7.24
N LEU A 359 11.91 17.96 7.80
CA LEU A 359 13.29 18.03 8.32
C LEU A 359 14.27 18.43 7.20
N PHE A 360 14.12 17.87 6.00
CA PHE A 360 14.93 18.26 4.86
C PHE A 360 14.74 19.73 4.52
N ALA A 361 13.49 20.21 4.44
CA ALA A 361 13.20 21.62 4.19
C ALA A 361 13.83 22.56 5.25
N LEU A 362 13.76 22.18 6.52
CA LEU A 362 14.37 22.94 7.62
C LEU A 362 15.89 22.96 7.52
N THR A 363 16.53 21.85 7.17
CA THR A 363 17.98 21.77 6.97
C THR A 363 18.40 22.65 5.79
N LEU A 364 17.70 22.55 4.67
CA LEU A 364 17.97 23.40 3.50
C LEU A 364 17.76 24.89 3.82
N LYS A 365 16.76 25.23 4.67
CA LYS A 365 16.54 26.59 5.15
C LYS A 365 17.73 27.13 5.95
N MET A 366 18.33 26.30 6.82
CA MET A 366 19.55 26.67 7.55
C MET A 366 20.73 26.91 6.60
N LEU A 367 20.92 26.03 5.61
CA LEU A 367 21.95 26.19 4.58
C LEU A 367 21.72 27.44 3.71
N TRP A 368 20.47 27.74 3.37
CA TRP A 368 20.12 28.90 2.53
C TRP A 368 20.53 30.24 3.13
N LYS A 369 20.56 30.35 4.47
CA LYS A 369 21.01 31.55 5.18
C LYS A 369 22.49 31.86 4.97
N ASN A 370 23.31 30.84 4.68
CA ASN A 370 24.71 31.01 4.29
C ASN A 370 24.80 31.35 2.79
N ARG A 371 24.96 32.67 2.49
CA ARG A 371 24.63 33.29 1.21
C ARG A 371 25.32 32.71 -0.04
N ASN A 372 26.58 32.29 0.02
CA ASN A 372 27.33 31.90 -1.18
C ASN A 372 27.36 30.39 -1.41
N ILE A 373 28.02 29.65 -0.55
CA ILE A 373 28.17 28.19 -0.67
C ILE A 373 26.87 27.48 -0.35
N GLY A 374 26.16 27.93 0.70
CA GLY A 374 24.93 27.28 1.16
C GLY A 374 23.82 27.24 0.10
N ARG A 375 23.63 28.32 -0.68
CA ARG A 375 22.62 28.33 -1.74
C ARG A 375 22.95 27.38 -2.88
N LYS A 376 24.23 27.32 -3.30
CA LYS A 376 24.65 26.36 -4.32
C LYS A 376 24.43 24.93 -3.85
N LEU A 377 24.77 24.65 -2.60
CA LEU A 377 24.58 23.33 -1.99
C LEU A 377 23.07 22.94 -1.94
N VAL A 378 22.18 23.89 -1.61
CA VAL A 378 20.72 23.63 -1.63
C VAL A 378 20.24 23.18 -3.01
N TYR A 379 20.69 23.82 -4.09
CA TYR A 379 20.35 23.38 -5.46
C TYR A 379 20.87 21.96 -5.73
N VAL A 380 22.13 21.70 -5.39
CA VAL A 380 22.74 20.37 -5.59
C VAL A 380 21.98 19.30 -4.83
N LEU A 381 21.60 19.56 -3.58
CA LEU A 381 20.88 18.60 -2.75
C LEU A 381 19.45 18.33 -3.25
N ILE A 382 18.73 19.36 -3.71
CA ILE A 382 17.39 19.19 -4.30
C ILE A 382 17.48 18.40 -5.61
N ILE A 383 18.37 18.79 -6.51
CA ILE A 383 18.56 18.09 -7.80
C ILE A 383 19.00 16.65 -7.53
N GLY A 384 19.96 16.44 -6.64
CA GLY A 384 20.40 15.11 -6.26
C GLY A 384 19.25 14.24 -5.72
N GLN A 385 18.39 14.79 -4.84
CA GLN A 385 17.23 14.06 -4.32
C GLN A 385 16.23 13.73 -5.45
N LEU A 386 16.01 14.63 -6.40
CA LEU A 386 15.15 14.36 -7.55
C LEU A 386 15.77 13.28 -8.45
N LEU A 387 17.07 13.30 -8.67
CA LEU A 387 17.74 12.28 -9.49
C LEU A 387 17.70 10.88 -8.86
N VAL A 388 17.85 10.75 -7.54
CA VAL A 388 17.75 9.44 -6.87
C VAL A 388 16.32 8.91 -6.81
N LEU A 389 15.32 9.76 -7.07
CA LEU A 389 13.92 9.34 -7.20
C LEU A 389 13.59 8.81 -8.61
N VAL A 390 14.30 9.23 -9.66
CA VAL A 390 14.00 8.78 -11.04
C VAL A 390 13.93 7.26 -11.19
N PRO A 391 14.86 6.45 -10.65
CA PRO A 391 14.78 4.99 -10.73
C PRO A 391 13.58 4.37 -10.01
N THR A 392 12.88 5.15 -9.18
CA THR A 392 11.69 4.67 -8.45
C THR A 392 10.38 4.87 -9.19
N ASN A 393 10.39 5.50 -10.38
CA ASN A 393 9.24 5.50 -11.27
C ASN A 393 8.90 4.06 -11.65
N GLU A 394 7.64 3.67 -11.60
CA GLU A 394 7.21 2.28 -11.80
C GLU A 394 7.65 1.72 -13.16
N GLN A 395 7.64 2.51 -14.21
CA GLN A 395 8.07 2.09 -15.54
C GLN A 395 9.56 1.73 -15.60
N ILE A 396 10.37 2.34 -14.76
CA ILE A 396 11.82 2.06 -14.65
C ILE A 396 12.06 0.95 -13.63
N MET A 397 11.42 1.05 -12.48
CA MET A 397 11.62 0.15 -11.35
C MET A 397 11.15 -1.28 -11.66
N TYR A 398 10.05 -1.41 -12.38
CA TYR A 398 9.43 -2.70 -12.70
C TYR A 398 9.60 -3.12 -14.17
N LYS A 399 10.50 -2.50 -14.93
CA LYS A 399 10.76 -2.81 -16.36
C LYS A 399 11.09 -4.28 -16.65
N ASN A 400 11.60 -5.02 -15.66
CA ASN A 400 11.94 -6.43 -15.77
C ASN A 400 10.81 -7.35 -15.24
N GLN A 401 9.71 -6.77 -14.73
CA GLN A 401 8.49 -7.47 -14.37
C GLN A 401 7.53 -7.48 -15.57
N PRO A 402 6.52 -8.36 -15.60
CA PRO A 402 5.53 -8.31 -16.65
C PRO A 402 4.82 -6.94 -16.72
N SER A 403 4.47 -6.49 -17.94
CA SER A 403 3.51 -5.39 -18.10
C SER A 403 2.12 -5.83 -17.64
N TYR A 404 1.18 -4.89 -17.51
CA TYR A 404 -0.20 -5.20 -17.13
C TYR A 404 -0.81 -6.29 -18.03
N LYS A 405 -0.69 -6.13 -19.35
CA LYS A 405 -1.16 -7.12 -20.35
C LYS A 405 -0.50 -8.49 -20.18
N ALA A 406 0.82 -8.49 -20.02
CA ALA A 406 1.57 -9.73 -19.89
C ALA A 406 1.30 -10.46 -18.56
N TYR A 407 0.95 -9.70 -17.50
CA TYR A 407 0.62 -10.24 -16.20
C TYR A 407 -0.76 -10.92 -16.20
N PHE A 408 -1.81 -10.24 -16.66
CA PHE A 408 -3.17 -10.81 -16.67
C PHE A 408 -3.42 -11.76 -17.83
N ALA A 409 -2.66 -11.65 -18.91
CA ALA A 409 -2.63 -12.61 -20.04
C ALA A 409 -4.02 -13.00 -20.57
N THR A 410 -4.93 -12.03 -20.76
CA THR A 410 -6.35 -12.24 -21.05
C THR A 410 -6.60 -13.13 -22.27
N ASP A 411 -5.79 -12.99 -23.35
CA ASP A 411 -5.90 -13.83 -24.55
C ASP A 411 -5.69 -15.30 -24.20
N GLN A 412 -4.63 -15.61 -23.43
CA GLN A 412 -4.28 -16.98 -23.02
C GLN A 412 -5.37 -17.61 -22.16
N PHE A 413 -5.91 -16.84 -21.19
CA PHE A 413 -6.98 -17.33 -20.33
C PHE A 413 -8.31 -17.48 -21.08
N THR A 414 -8.54 -16.71 -22.13
CA THR A 414 -9.67 -16.91 -23.04
C THR A 414 -9.57 -18.25 -23.76
N ASP A 415 -8.38 -18.65 -24.20
CA ASP A 415 -8.16 -19.95 -24.86
C ASP A 415 -8.31 -21.10 -23.85
N ILE A 416 -7.86 -20.94 -22.61
CA ILE A 416 -8.07 -21.92 -21.53
C ILE A 416 -9.58 -22.13 -21.29
N LYS A 417 -10.36 -21.04 -21.14
CA LYS A 417 -11.81 -21.10 -20.95
C LYS A 417 -12.52 -21.81 -22.11
N LYS A 418 -12.16 -21.48 -23.34
CA LYS A 418 -12.69 -22.15 -24.55
C LYS A 418 -12.37 -23.65 -24.58
N TYR A 419 -11.16 -24.03 -24.15
CA TYR A 419 -10.74 -25.43 -24.14
C TYR A 419 -11.50 -26.23 -23.07
N ILE A 420 -11.73 -25.66 -21.88
CA ILE A 420 -12.56 -26.29 -20.82
C ILE A 420 -14.01 -26.44 -21.29
N GLY A 421 -14.56 -25.44 -22.00
CA GLY A 421 -15.84 -25.51 -22.68
C GLY A 421 -17.06 -25.65 -21.79
N LYS A 422 -16.92 -25.34 -20.49
CA LYS A 422 -18.01 -25.36 -19.49
C LYS A 422 -18.38 -23.95 -19.05
N PRO A 423 -19.61 -23.68 -18.59
CA PRO A 423 -19.96 -22.46 -17.89
C PRO A 423 -19.01 -22.22 -16.69
N LEU A 424 -18.60 -20.96 -16.48
CA LEU A 424 -17.54 -20.62 -15.51
C LEU A 424 -17.94 -20.93 -14.07
N ASP A 425 -19.20 -20.81 -13.73
CA ASP A 425 -19.81 -21.08 -12.42
C ASP A 425 -19.88 -22.57 -12.07
N GLN A 426 -19.74 -23.45 -13.08
CA GLN A 426 -19.85 -24.90 -12.89
C GLN A 426 -18.54 -25.59 -12.49
N TYR A 427 -17.43 -24.86 -12.42
CA TYR A 427 -16.16 -25.44 -12.00
C TYR A 427 -15.32 -24.47 -11.21
N ARG A 428 -14.41 -25.02 -10.42
CA ARG A 428 -13.46 -24.27 -9.61
C ARG A 428 -12.04 -24.62 -10.02
N VAL A 429 -11.19 -23.59 -10.02
CA VAL A 429 -9.77 -23.75 -10.29
C VAL A 429 -8.92 -23.38 -9.09
N VAL A 430 -7.70 -23.90 -9.04
CA VAL A 430 -6.63 -23.45 -8.15
C VAL A 430 -5.37 -23.18 -8.96
N SER A 431 -4.48 -22.36 -8.45
CA SER A 431 -3.27 -21.91 -9.14
C SER A 431 -2.00 -22.41 -8.43
N ILE A 432 -1.01 -22.89 -9.20
CA ILE A 432 0.32 -23.28 -8.73
C ILE A 432 1.37 -22.44 -9.46
N GLY A 433 2.26 -21.78 -8.69
CA GLY A 433 3.37 -21.02 -9.26
C GLY A 433 2.99 -19.68 -9.91
N ILE A 434 1.70 -19.33 -9.94
CA ILE A 434 1.17 -18.02 -10.30
C ILE A 434 0.19 -17.52 -9.24
N HIS A 435 -0.07 -16.21 -9.21
CA HIS A 435 -1.07 -15.65 -8.33
C HIS A 435 -2.49 -16.00 -8.77
N PRO A 436 -3.36 -16.50 -7.87
CA PRO A 436 -4.78 -16.79 -8.17
C PRO A 436 -5.55 -15.60 -8.73
N ASN A 437 -5.14 -14.41 -8.36
CA ASN A 437 -5.72 -13.15 -8.82
C ASN A 437 -5.71 -13.03 -10.37
N ILE A 438 -4.78 -13.69 -11.07
CA ILE A 438 -4.74 -13.75 -12.53
C ILE A 438 -5.95 -14.53 -13.07
N ALA A 439 -6.27 -15.67 -12.48
CA ALA A 439 -7.46 -16.45 -12.83
C ALA A 439 -8.74 -15.69 -12.50
N GLN A 440 -8.79 -15.05 -11.32
CA GLN A 440 -9.93 -14.23 -10.88
C GLN A 440 -10.19 -13.06 -11.83
N TYR A 441 -9.15 -12.32 -12.20
CA TYR A 441 -9.24 -11.23 -13.18
C TYR A 441 -9.83 -11.69 -14.53
N ASN A 442 -9.56 -12.91 -14.91
CA ASN A 442 -10.06 -13.52 -16.15
C ASN A 442 -11.44 -14.20 -16.00
N GLY A 443 -12.15 -13.96 -14.91
CA GLY A 443 -13.51 -14.44 -14.67
C GLY A 443 -13.60 -15.90 -14.19
N LEU A 444 -12.48 -16.58 -13.91
CA LEU A 444 -12.50 -17.94 -13.38
C LEU A 444 -12.88 -17.95 -11.90
N TYR A 445 -13.67 -18.93 -11.50
CA TYR A 445 -14.04 -19.19 -10.11
C TYR A 445 -12.91 -19.94 -9.41
N THR A 446 -12.40 -19.39 -8.31
CA THR A 446 -11.21 -19.92 -7.64
C THR A 446 -11.49 -20.33 -6.20
N LEU A 447 -10.80 -21.39 -5.73
CA LEU A 447 -10.76 -21.76 -4.32
C LEU A 447 -9.65 -21.03 -3.57
N ASP A 448 -8.61 -20.63 -4.27
CA ASP A 448 -7.46 -19.92 -3.72
C ASP A 448 -7.59 -18.41 -3.92
N SER A 449 -7.06 -17.64 -2.98
CA SER A 449 -7.05 -16.17 -3.05
C SER A 449 -6.00 -15.56 -2.12
N TYR A 450 -5.61 -14.32 -2.43
CA TYR A 450 -4.97 -13.44 -1.47
C TYR A 450 -6.03 -12.55 -0.82
N SER A 451 -6.28 -12.74 0.47
CA SER A 451 -7.22 -11.91 1.22
C SER A 451 -6.68 -11.58 2.61
N ASN A 452 -7.02 -10.38 3.08
CA ASN A 452 -6.64 -9.95 4.42
C ASN A 452 -7.57 -10.51 5.49
N ILE A 453 -8.82 -10.86 5.15
CA ILE A 453 -9.81 -11.38 6.09
C ILE A 453 -10.75 -12.35 5.35
N TYR A 454 -10.97 -13.53 5.92
CA TYR A 454 -11.89 -14.56 5.45
C TYR A 454 -12.11 -15.58 6.57
N PRO A 455 -13.16 -16.45 6.51
CA PRO A 455 -13.48 -17.41 7.58
C PRO A 455 -12.31 -18.33 7.92
N LEU A 456 -12.08 -18.54 9.22
CA LEU A 456 -11.03 -19.44 9.70
C LEU A 456 -11.29 -20.88 9.28
N ASP A 457 -12.55 -21.32 9.28
CA ASP A 457 -12.94 -22.67 8.86
C ASP A 457 -12.58 -22.93 7.39
N TYR A 458 -12.76 -21.94 6.52
CA TYR A 458 -12.29 -22.06 5.14
C TYR A 458 -10.77 -22.24 5.06
N LYS A 459 -10.01 -21.47 5.85
CA LYS A 459 -8.56 -21.63 5.93
C LYS A 459 -8.15 -23.05 6.35
N LEU A 460 -8.83 -23.60 7.34
CA LEU A 460 -8.56 -24.94 7.87
C LEU A 460 -8.94 -26.03 6.87
N GLN A 461 -10.06 -25.89 6.14
CA GLN A 461 -10.45 -26.80 5.07
C GLN A 461 -9.43 -26.77 3.93
N PHE A 462 -9.07 -25.58 3.46
CA PHE A 462 -8.08 -25.43 2.39
C PHE A 462 -6.69 -25.95 2.80
N ARG A 463 -6.32 -25.80 4.08
CA ARG A 463 -5.08 -26.35 4.65
C ARG A 463 -4.94 -27.84 4.43
N LYS A 464 -6.04 -28.61 4.50
CA LYS A 464 -6.03 -30.07 4.28
C LYS A 464 -5.55 -30.43 2.87
N ILE A 465 -5.81 -29.58 1.87
CA ILE A 465 -5.35 -29.80 0.48
C ILE A 465 -3.82 -29.80 0.42
N ILE A 466 -3.19 -28.86 1.09
CA ILE A 466 -1.75 -28.58 1.01
C ILE A 466 -0.96 -29.15 2.19
N GLU A 467 -1.60 -29.84 3.13
CA GLU A 467 -0.95 -30.36 4.34
C GLU A 467 0.29 -31.20 4.04
N PRO A 468 0.27 -32.14 3.08
CA PRO A 468 1.46 -32.92 2.74
C PRO A 468 2.63 -32.06 2.25
N GLU A 469 2.37 -30.96 1.55
CA GLU A 469 3.42 -30.03 1.10
C GLU A 469 3.93 -29.15 2.25
N LEU A 470 3.06 -28.74 3.16
CA LEU A 470 3.44 -27.98 4.35
C LEU A 470 4.29 -28.81 5.31
N ASP A 471 4.07 -30.13 5.37
CA ASP A 471 4.83 -31.06 6.23
C ASP A 471 6.27 -31.22 5.77
N LYS A 472 6.54 -31.11 4.48
CA LYS A 472 7.90 -31.08 3.92
C LYS A 472 8.67 -29.82 4.28
N ASN A 473 7.98 -28.68 4.50
CA ASN A 473 8.60 -27.36 4.58
C ASN A 473 8.09 -26.53 5.75
N LYS A 474 8.85 -26.55 6.85
CA LYS A 474 8.52 -25.78 8.07
C LYS A 474 8.33 -24.28 7.79
N ALA A 475 9.09 -23.70 6.87
CA ALA A 475 8.99 -22.27 6.57
C ALA A 475 7.69 -21.92 5.82
N LEU A 476 7.21 -22.80 4.92
CA LEU A 476 5.91 -22.69 4.26
C LEU A 476 4.77 -22.91 5.26
N ARG A 477 4.89 -23.93 6.12
CA ARG A 477 3.92 -24.22 7.18
C ARG A 477 3.74 -23.00 8.09
N THR A 478 4.83 -22.46 8.64
CA THR A 478 4.79 -21.25 9.48
C THR A 478 4.18 -20.07 8.73
N TYR A 479 4.49 -19.92 7.44
CA TYR A 479 3.95 -18.82 6.65
C TYR A 479 2.43 -18.94 6.44
N TYR A 480 1.94 -20.13 6.13
CA TYR A 480 0.51 -20.39 5.96
C TYR A 480 -0.25 -20.31 7.29
N ASP A 481 0.23 -21.05 8.29
CA ASP A 481 -0.47 -21.18 9.58
C ASP A 481 -0.48 -19.84 10.34
N ASP A 482 0.65 -19.15 10.40
CA ASP A 482 0.82 -17.97 11.22
C ASP A 482 0.32 -16.67 10.57
N TRP A 483 0.53 -16.50 9.26
CA TRP A 483 0.07 -15.30 8.57
C TRP A 483 -1.23 -15.54 7.79
N GLY A 484 -1.27 -16.56 6.95
CA GLY A 484 -2.47 -17.05 6.29
C GLY A 484 -3.20 -16.07 5.38
N GLY A 485 -2.64 -14.90 5.08
CA GLY A 485 -3.27 -13.94 4.15
C GLY A 485 -3.29 -14.42 2.70
N ARG A 486 -2.42 -15.38 2.34
CA ARG A 486 -2.44 -16.08 1.04
C ARG A 486 -2.93 -17.50 1.23
N CYS A 487 -4.18 -17.74 0.88
CA CYS A 487 -4.77 -19.07 0.77
C CYS A 487 -4.43 -19.63 -0.62
N TYR A 488 -3.19 -20.12 -0.80
CA TYR A 488 -2.61 -20.58 -2.06
C TYR A 488 -2.24 -22.05 -2.00
N ILE A 489 -2.18 -22.71 -3.15
CA ILE A 489 -1.57 -24.05 -3.26
C ILE A 489 -0.05 -23.86 -3.18
N PHE A 490 0.48 -24.03 -1.96
CA PHE A 490 1.92 -24.05 -1.72
C PHE A 490 2.52 -25.41 -2.07
N VAL A 491 3.66 -25.40 -2.73
CA VAL A 491 4.45 -26.59 -3.09
C VAL A 491 5.86 -26.40 -2.55
N ASP A 492 6.38 -27.38 -1.85
CA ASP A 492 7.73 -27.32 -1.23
C ASP A 492 8.80 -26.96 -2.26
N GLU A 493 8.83 -27.64 -3.41
CA GLU A 493 9.81 -27.41 -4.47
C GLU A 493 9.79 -26.00 -5.06
N LEU A 494 8.66 -25.28 -4.91
CA LEU A 494 8.49 -23.89 -5.40
C LEU A 494 8.71 -22.85 -4.31
N GLY A 495 8.56 -23.22 -3.05
CA GLY A 495 8.66 -22.32 -1.93
C GLY A 495 7.60 -21.22 -1.95
N LYS A 496 8.02 -19.99 -1.66
CA LYS A 496 7.13 -18.80 -1.63
C LYS A 496 7.13 -18.00 -2.94
N ASN A 497 7.50 -18.62 -4.05
CA ASN A 497 7.49 -17.95 -5.34
C ASN A 497 6.18 -18.27 -6.08
N TYR A 498 5.47 -17.23 -6.54
CA TYR A 498 4.19 -17.29 -7.26
C TYR A 498 4.26 -16.57 -8.61
N GLN A 499 5.46 -16.45 -9.20
CA GLN A 499 5.67 -15.73 -10.44
C GLN A 499 6.66 -16.48 -11.35
N TYR A 500 6.38 -17.75 -11.58
CA TYR A 500 7.17 -18.53 -12.53
C TYR A 500 6.82 -18.14 -13.95
N SER A 501 7.71 -17.39 -14.59
CA SER A 501 7.52 -16.98 -15.99
C SER A 501 7.72 -18.15 -16.95
N LYS A 502 7.24 -18.02 -18.18
CA LYS A 502 7.44 -19.00 -19.27
C LYS A 502 8.91 -19.28 -19.63
N ARG A 503 9.84 -18.48 -19.09
CA ARG A 503 11.30 -18.71 -19.24
C ARG A 503 11.88 -19.53 -18.10
N SER A 504 11.07 -19.92 -17.13
CA SER A 504 11.51 -20.73 -16.02
C SER A 504 11.72 -22.18 -16.46
N ASN A 505 12.85 -22.77 -16.07
CA ASN A 505 13.11 -24.20 -16.23
C ASN A 505 12.72 -24.98 -14.95
N LYS A 506 11.91 -24.40 -14.08
CA LYS A 506 11.47 -25.05 -12.85
C LYS A 506 10.38 -26.06 -13.16
N GLU A 507 10.45 -27.22 -12.54
CA GLU A 507 9.48 -28.31 -12.61
C GLU A 507 9.13 -28.78 -11.20
N ILE A 508 8.01 -29.48 -11.05
CA ILE A 508 7.59 -30.16 -9.83
C ILE A 508 7.70 -31.66 -10.08
N ASN A 509 8.54 -32.34 -9.30
CA ASN A 509 8.77 -33.77 -9.45
C ASN A 509 8.09 -34.63 -8.39
N HIS A 510 7.79 -34.04 -7.23
CA HIS A 510 7.28 -34.78 -6.07
C HIS A 510 6.11 -34.05 -5.42
N LEU A 511 5.12 -33.62 -6.25
CA LEU A 511 3.90 -33.01 -5.74
C LEU A 511 3.13 -34.01 -4.85
N GLN A 512 2.69 -33.52 -3.70
CA GLN A 512 1.84 -34.26 -2.79
C GLN A 512 0.69 -33.35 -2.35
N LEU A 513 -0.48 -33.54 -2.95
CA LEU A 513 -1.70 -32.84 -2.58
C LEU A 513 -2.74 -33.84 -2.06
N ASN A 514 -3.53 -33.42 -1.08
CA ASN A 514 -4.75 -34.15 -0.73
C ASN A 514 -5.85 -33.81 -1.77
N VAL A 515 -5.89 -34.60 -2.84
CA VAL A 515 -6.81 -34.40 -3.96
C VAL A 515 -8.27 -34.62 -3.56
N GLU A 516 -8.53 -35.50 -2.60
CA GLU A 516 -9.90 -35.71 -2.11
C GLU A 516 -10.42 -34.44 -1.38
N ALA A 517 -9.60 -33.83 -0.52
CA ALA A 517 -9.96 -32.55 0.09
C ALA A 517 -10.18 -31.44 -0.96
N LEU A 518 -9.39 -31.44 -2.05
CA LEU A 518 -9.57 -30.50 -3.15
C LEU A 518 -10.94 -30.72 -3.85
N LYS A 519 -11.34 -31.97 -4.10
CA LYS A 519 -12.64 -32.32 -4.68
C LYS A 519 -13.79 -31.96 -3.74
N GLU A 520 -13.65 -32.24 -2.46
CA GLU A 520 -14.66 -31.89 -1.45
C GLU A 520 -14.96 -30.38 -1.44
N MET A 521 -13.95 -29.55 -1.68
CA MET A 521 -14.12 -28.10 -1.85
C MET A 521 -14.61 -27.70 -3.26
N GLY A 522 -14.80 -28.66 -4.18
CA GLY A 522 -15.28 -28.41 -5.56
C GLY A 522 -14.18 -28.12 -6.59
N GLY A 523 -12.91 -28.33 -6.26
CA GLY A 523 -11.79 -28.12 -7.18
C GLY A 523 -11.78 -29.13 -8.33
N GLN A 524 -11.80 -28.66 -9.56
CA GLN A 524 -11.84 -29.51 -10.76
C GLN A 524 -10.61 -29.35 -11.65
N TYR A 525 -9.96 -28.21 -11.61
CA TYR A 525 -8.79 -27.93 -12.45
C TYR A 525 -7.68 -27.23 -11.66
N ILE A 526 -6.44 -27.55 -12.06
CA ILE A 526 -5.24 -26.86 -11.58
C ILE A 526 -4.59 -26.12 -12.74
N LEU A 527 -4.31 -24.83 -12.55
CA LEU A 527 -3.55 -23.98 -13.46
C LEU A 527 -2.12 -23.86 -12.91
N SER A 528 -1.18 -24.60 -13.48
CA SER A 528 0.21 -24.56 -13.02
C SER A 528 1.08 -23.76 -13.98
N ALA A 529 1.93 -22.88 -13.48
CA ALA A 529 2.93 -22.15 -14.27
C ALA A 529 4.19 -22.98 -14.56
N VAL A 530 4.27 -24.19 -14.03
CA VAL A 530 5.38 -25.13 -14.22
C VAL A 530 4.83 -26.53 -14.43
N PRO A 531 5.51 -27.43 -15.19
CA PRO A 531 5.06 -28.80 -15.37
C PRO A 531 5.11 -29.60 -14.06
N ILE A 532 4.17 -30.52 -13.89
CA ILE A 532 4.09 -31.48 -12.77
C ILE A 532 4.39 -32.87 -13.32
N ASN A 533 5.59 -33.38 -13.04
CA ASN A 533 6.09 -34.62 -13.64
C ASN A 533 5.42 -35.86 -13.04
N ASN A 534 5.03 -35.82 -11.78
CA ASN A 534 4.32 -36.92 -11.10
C ASN A 534 2.79 -36.71 -11.03
N ALA A 535 2.20 -36.01 -11.99
CA ALA A 535 0.77 -35.68 -11.99
C ALA A 535 -0.13 -36.93 -11.86
N ALA A 536 0.16 -37.99 -12.58
CA ALA A 536 -0.62 -39.22 -12.54
C ALA A 536 -0.59 -39.89 -11.15
N GLU A 537 0.51 -39.83 -10.45
CA GLU A 537 0.66 -40.39 -9.10
C GLU A 537 -0.17 -39.61 -8.06
N THR A 538 -0.49 -38.35 -8.38
CA THR A 538 -1.28 -37.44 -7.52
C THR A 538 -2.74 -37.31 -7.97
N ASN A 539 -3.27 -38.29 -8.73
CA ASN A 539 -4.64 -38.25 -9.28
C ASN A 539 -4.93 -36.97 -10.09
N LEU A 540 -3.95 -36.48 -10.83
CA LEU A 540 -4.09 -35.36 -11.75
C LEU A 540 -3.85 -35.84 -13.19
N THR A 541 -4.70 -35.41 -14.10
CA THR A 541 -4.54 -35.71 -15.55
C THR A 541 -4.11 -34.43 -16.25
N PHE A 542 -2.93 -34.47 -16.86
CA PHE A 542 -2.51 -33.39 -17.76
C PHE A 542 -3.45 -33.34 -18.97
N MET A 543 -3.96 -32.15 -19.25
CA MET A 543 -4.88 -31.94 -20.35
C MET A 543 -4.21 -31.24 -21.53
N LYS A 544 -3.65 -30.08 -21.30
CA LYS A 544 -3.02 -29.25 -22.31
C LYS A 544 -2.21 -28.15 -21.69
N ASP A 545 -1.20 -27.70 -22.37
CA ASP A 545 -0.46 -26.47 -22.02
C ASP A 545 -0.85 -25.30 -22.93
N PHE A 546 -0.69 -24.11 -22.40
CA PHE A 546 -1.04 -22.86 -23.08
C PHE A 546 0.11 -21.89 -22.95
N GLU A 547 0.56 -21.37 -24.07
CA GLU A 547 1.54 -20.31 -24.15
C GLU A 547 1.07 -19.25 -25.14
N SER A 548 1.28 -17.97 -24.80
CA SER A 548 0.97 -16.83 -25.66
C SER A 548 2.17 -15.89 -25.74
N LYS A 549 2.37 -15.28 -26.91
CA LYS A 549 3.44 -14.28 -27.10
C LYS A 549 3.31 -13.11 -26.12
N ASN A 550 2.08 -12.69 -25.86
CA ASN A 550 1.77 -11.55 -25.01
C ASN A 550 1.71 -11.89 -23.51
N SER A 551 1.79 -13.17 -23.14
CA SER A 551 1.77 -13.63 -21.76
C SER A 551 3.16 -13.77 -21.17
N ASN A 552 3.29 -13.51 -19.86
CA ASN A 552 4.46 -13.85 -19.09
C ASN A 552 4.49 -15.32 -18.67
N TRP A 553 3.39 -16.03 -18.82
CA TRP A 553 3.15 -17.35 -18.26
C TRP A 553 3.13 -18.45 -19.35
N HIS A 554 3.60 -19.65 -18.96
CA HIS A 554 3.30 -20.90 -19.63
C HIS A 554 2.38 -21.67 -18.67
N ILE A 555 1.14 -21.94 -19.06
CA ILE A 555 0.13 -22.54 -18.17
C ILE A 555 -0.12 -23.99 -18.58
N TYR A 556 0.11 -24.89 -17.65
CA TYR A 556 -0.20 -26.31 -17.75
C TYR A 556 -1.54 -26.57 -17.05
N LEU A 557 -2.54 -26.99 -17.80
CA LEU A 557 -3.87 -27.31 -17.28
C LEU A 557 -3.94 -28.79 -16.89
N TYR A 558 -4.27 -29.04 -15.63
CA TYR A 558 -4.53 -30.38 -15.12
C TYR A 558 -5.98 -30.50 -14.67
N LYS A 559 -6.59 -31.68 -14.92
CA LYS A 559 -7.89 -32.06 -14.38
C LYS A 559 -7.69 -32.88 -13.13
N VAL A 560 -8.46 -32.61 -12.12
CA VAL A 560 -8.55 -33.37 -10.85
C VAL A 560 -9.41 -34.61 -11.12
N MET A 561 -8.90 -35.81 -10.79
CA MET A 561 -9.55 -37.10 -11.10
C MET A 561 -10.26 -37.67 -9.90
#